data_737308bb93610990c16dcb24a3fdf195
#
_entry.id   737308bb93610990c16dcb24a3fdf195
#
_cell.length_a   1.000
_cell.length_b   1.000
_cell.length_c   1.000
_cell.angle_alpha   90.00
_cell.angle_beta   90.00
_cell.angle_gamma   90.00
#
_symmetry.space_group_name_H-M   'P 1'
#
loop_
_entity.id
_entity.type
_entity.pdbx_description
1 polymer ?
#
loop_
_entity_poly.entity_id
_entity_poly.type
_entity_poly.pdbx_seq_one_letter_code
_entity_poly.pdbx_strand_id
1 'polypeptide(L)'
;MDRQNFDVSAALDEAEARFTAANVNSARAYEDAQKSMPGGNTRTVLFYPPFPLTLAGGDGCHVTDIDGHRYTDFVTEQTASLYGHSEPRIQAAVKTALDNGITLGGPTCREAELADLLTDRFPSLDMVRFTNSGTEANLLAMLTARAVSGKTDVLVFNGSYHGSIVSFGAYGRELNAPLPWVMGAYNDVDATAELIRAHKDTLAAVILEPMSGSGGCIPATPEFLTMLREVTAECAVILIFDEVMTSRLGPGGYQGVSGVTPDMMTMGKYLGGGLTFGAFGGKQEIMARFDPAAPDHLSHAGTFNNNVLTLAAAIAGLREVFTTEKAEALNAAGNDLRHRLNETLDRHGVKGQVTGYGSMMMMHLTDQALTSPADSAVVNATARGLFHLGMIERGYYVARRNMMVLS
;
A
#
# COMPACT_ATOMS: atom_id res chain seq x y z
N MET A 1 35.36 -24.07 0.03
CA MET A 1 35.68 -22.64 -0.28
C MET A 1 35.66 -21.90 1.02
N ASP A 2 36.81 -21.41 1.46
CA ASP A 2 36.92 -20.62 2.66
C ASP A 2 35.99 -19.41 2.54
N ARG A 3 35.09 -19.24 3.51
CA ARG A 3 34.30 -18.02 3.65
C ARG A 3 35.29 -16.91 4.02
N GLN A 4 35.80 -16.18 3.02
CA GLN A 4 36.50 -14.93 3.28
C GLN A 4 35.60 -14.06 4.15
N ASN A 5 36.18 -13.45 5.15
CA ASN A 5 35.52 -12.48 6.02
C ASN A 5 35.05 -11.30 5.14
N PHE A 6 33.81 -11.36 4.66
CA PHE A 6 33.24 -10.35 3.77
C PHE A 6 32.78 -9.17 4.63
N ASP A 7 33.47 -8.05 4.51
CA ASP A 7 33.09 -6.82 5.17
C ASP A 7 31.94 -6.15 4.39
N VAL A 8 30.72 -6.32 4.91
CA VAL A 8 29.51 -5.78 4.30
C VAL A 8 29.53 -4.27 4.22
N SER A 9 30.19 -3.59 5.19
CA SER A 9 30.31 -2.12 5.21
C SER A 9 31.19 -1.63 4.07
N ALA A 10 32.38 -2.22 3.92
CA ALA A 10 33.29 -1.88 2.83
C ALA A 10 32.66 -2.15 1.46
N ALA A 11 31.92 -3.24 1.33
CA ALA A 11 31.19 -3.56 0.09
C ALA A 11 30.07 -2.54 -0.21
N LEU A 12 29.38 -2.02 0.81
CA LEU A 12 28.40 -0.95 0.64
C LEU A 12 29.07 0.35 0.19
N ASP A 13 30.17 0.76 0.81
CA ASP A 13 30.92 1.97 0.44
C ASP A 13 31.39 1.90 -1.03
N GLU A 14 31.87 0.74 -1.47
CA GLU A 14 32.24 0.52 -2.86
C GLU A 14 31.01 0.58 -3.81
N ALA A 15 29.87 0.02 -3.41
CA ALA A 15 28.64 0.07 -4.20
C ALA A 15 28.10 1.52 -4.32
N GLU A 16 28.17 2.30 -3.23
CA GLU A 16 27.80 3.72 -3.24
C GLU A 16 28.72 4.55 -4.15
N ALA A 17 30.02 4.27 -4.13
CA ALA A 17 30.97 4.93 -5.02
C ALA A 17 30.69 4.62 -6.51
N ARG A 18 30.43 3.33 -6.86
CA ARG A 18 30.05 2.96 -8.23
C ARG A 18 28.72 3.58 -8.65
N PHE A 19 27.72 3.54 -7.78
CA PHE A 19 26.41 4.16 -8.03
C PHE A 19 26.54 5.66 -8.31
N THR A 20 27.33 6.38 -7.50
CA THR A 20 27.59 7.82 -7.66
C THR A 20 28.25 8.11 -9.01
N ALA A 21 29.26 7.32 -9.37
CA ALA A 21 29.98 7.49 -10.64
C ALA A 21 29.11 7.25 -11.86
N ALA A 22 28.15 6.32 -11.76
CA ALA A 22 27.23 5.97 -12.86
C ALA A 22 26.05 6.95 -13.00
N ASN A 23 25.66 7.69 -11.95
CA ASN A 23 24.43 8.47 -11.89
C ASN A 23 24.68 9.97 -11.62
N VAL A 24 25.57 10.58 -12.40
CA VAL A 24 26.03 11.97 -12.21
C VAL A 24 24.90 13.00 -12.39
N ASN A 25 23.98 12.76 -13.32
CA ASN A 25 22.85 13.67 -13.55
C ASN A 25 21.82 13.55 -12.43
N SER A 26 21.54 12.34 -11.94
CA SER A 26 20.67 12.13 -10.79
C SER A 26 21.23 12.79 -9.53
N ALA A 27 22.55 12.72 -9.28
CA ALA A 27 23.20 13.41 -8.19
C ALA A 27 22.98 14.93 -8.26
N ARG A 28 23.21 15.53 -9.45
CA ARG A 28 23.01 16.97 -9.66
C ARG A 28 21.55 17.37 -9.49
N ALA A 29 20.60 16.58 -10.03
CA ALA A 29 19.18 16.84 -9.88
C ALA A 29 18.75 16.81 -8.42
N TYR A 30 19.31 15.88 -7.63
CA TYR A 30 19.07 15.80 -6.19
C TYR A 30 19.59 17.03 -5.45
N GLU A 31 20.82 17.47 -5.73
CA GLU A 31 21.39 18.70 -5.16
C GLU A 31 20.54 19.94 -5.49
N ASP A 32 20.08 20.05 -6.75
CA ASP A 32 19.22 21.14 -7.19
C ASP A 32 17.86 21.12 -6.47
N ALA A 33 17.25 19.95 -6.33
CA ALA A 33 15.96 19.79 -5.64
C ALA A 33 16.04 20.16 -4.13
N GLN A 34 17.18 19.92 -3.48
CA GLN A 34 17.38 20.28 -2.07
C GLN A 34 17.34 21.78 -1.80
N LYS A 35 17.51 22.62 -2.82
CA LYS A 35 17.41 24.09 -2.69
C LYS A 35 16.01 24.58 -2.35
N SER A 36 14.98 23.82 -2.73
CA SER A 36 13.57 24.17 -2.55
C SER A 36 12.73 23.14 -1.81
N MET A 37 13.22 21.90 -1.72
CA MET A 37 12.51 20.81 -1.06
C MET A 37 13.40 20.16 0.02
N PRO A 38 12.93 20.06 1.27
CA PRO A 38 13.67 19.33 2.31
C PRO A 38 13.96 17.88 1.88
N GLY A 39 15.26 17.52 1.82
CA GLY A 39 15.69 16.19 1.34
C GLY A 39 15.49 15.94 -0.15
N GLY A 40 15.28 17.00 -0.96
CA GLY A 40 15.21 16.93 -2.42
C GLY A 40 13.99 16.22 -3.01
N ASN A 41 12.98 15.91 -2.19
CA ASN A 41 11.73 15.27 -2.65
C ASN A 41 10.58 15.49 -1.66
N THR A 42 9.35 15.15 -2.07
CA THR A 42 8.14 15.31 -1.25
C THR A 42 7.76 14.06 -0.46
N ARG A 43 8.51 12.95 -0.61
CA ARG A 43 8.17 11.65 0.00
C ARG A 43 9.40 11.02 0.62
N THR A 44 9.50 11.05 1.94
CA THR A 44 10.65 10.50 2.70
C THR A 44 11.03 9.07 2.29
N VAL A 45 10.06 8.26 1.88
CA VAL A 45 10.28 6.86 1.47
C VAL A 45 11.09 6.73 0.18
N LEU A 46 11.17 7.78 -0.64
CA LEU A 46 11.95 7.77 -1.90
C LEU A 46 13.45 7.98 -1.68
N PHE A 47 13.83 8.54 -0.53
CA PHE A 47 15.25 8.76 -0.23
C PHE A 47 15.97 7.46 0.11
N TYR A 48 17.15 7.26 -0.48
CA TYR A 48 18.16 6.27 -0.10
C TYR A 48 19.57 6.84 -0.34
N PRO A 49 20.57 6.45 0.47
CA PRO A 49 21.95 6.86 0.23
C PRO A 49 22.52 6.25 -1.06
N PRO A 50 23.45 6.97 -1.72
CA PRO A 50 23.89 8.35 -1.45
C PRO A 50 22.86 9.39 -1.92
N PHE A 51 22.05 9.10 -2.89
CA PHE A 51 20.92 9.90 -3.41
C PHE A 51 20.00 9.01 -4.25
N PRO A 52 18.71 9.34 -4.39
CA PRO A 52 17.80 8.57 -5.24
C PRO A 52 18.03 8.83 -6.74
N LEU A 53 17.76 7.82 -7.58
CA LEU A 53 17.66 8.00 -9.01
C LEU A 53 16.58 9.02 -9.35
N THR A 54 16.82 9.86 -10.36
CA THR A 54 15.82 10.73 -10.95
C THR A 54 15.31 10.08 -12.22
N LEU A 55 14.01 9.73 -12.25
CA LEU A 55 13.41 9.04 -13.38
C LEU A 55 12.98 10.01 -14.48
N ALA A 56 13.27 9.67 -15.74
CA ALA A 56 12.89 10.42 -16.94
C ALA A 56 11.59 9.92 -17.57
N GLY A 57 11.28 8.62 -17.41
CA GLY A 57 10.07 8.03 -17.99
C GLY A 57 9.90 6.56 -17.68
N GLY A 58 8.78 6.00 -18.15
CA GLY A 58 8.47 4.59 -17.99
C GLY A 58 7.67 4.04 -19.16
N ASP A 59 7.88 2.77 -19.49
CA ASP A 59 7.18 2.04 -20.51
C ASP A 59 7.01 0.56 -20.15
N GLY A 60 5.78 0.06 -20.20
CA GLY A 60 5.43 -1.27 -19.72
C GLY A 60 5.88 -1.48 -18.26
N CYS A 61 6.69 -2.49 -18.00
CA CYS A 61 7.26 -2.77 -16.68
C CYS A 61 8.67 -2.16 -16.48
N HIS A 62 9.06 -1.17 -17.26
CA HIS A 62 10.39 -0.57 -17.19
C HIS A 62 10.32 0.91 -16.88
N VAL A 63 11.33 1.40 -16.15
CA VAL A 63 11.62 2.82 -15.95
C VAL A 63 12.99 3.17 -16.50
N THR A 64 13.16 4.43 -16.92
CA THR A 64 14.45 4.97 -17.39
C THR A 64 14.78 6.19 -16.56
N ASP A 65 16.03 6.29 -16.09
CA ASP A 65 16.53 7.45 -15.37
C ASP A 65 17.06 8.55 -16.30
N ILE A 66 17.40 9.70 -15.74
CA ILE A 66 17.97 10.83 -16.52
C ILE A 66 19.43 10.61 -16.91
N ASP A 67 20.08 9.57 -16.40
CA ASP A 67 21.42 9.15 -16.81
C ASP A 67 21.37 8.16 -17.97
N GLY A 68 20.16 7.73 -18.39
CA GLY A 68 19.91 6.88 -19.57
C GLY A 68 19.86 5.38 -19.26
N HIS A 69 19.93 4.98 -18.00
CA HIS A 69 19.82 3.57 -17.62
C HIS A 69 18.36 3.12 -17.60
N ARG A 70 18.13 1.90 -18.06
CA ARG A 70 16.80 1.25 -18.07
C ARG A 70 16.75 0.13 -17.05
N TYR A 71 15.68 0.11 -16.27
CA TYR A 71 15.45 -0.85 -15.17
C TYR A 71 14.14 -1.58 -15.34
N THR A 72 14.10 -2.87 -14.96
CA THR A 72 12.84 -3.54 -14.66
C THR A 72 12.31 -3.01 -13.32
N ASP A 73 11.10 -2.46 -13.33
CA ASP A 73 10.52 -1.80 -12.17
C ASP A 73 9.78 -2.79 -11.26
N PHE A 74 10.34 -3.00 -10.07
CA PHE A 74 9.71 -3.71 -8.95
C PHE A 74 9.23 -2.78 -7.84
N VAL A 75 9.44 -1.46 -7.95
CA VAL A 75 8.86 -0.47 -7.03
C VAL A 75 7.38 -0.26 -7.33
N THR A 76 7.03 -0.22 -8.62
CA THR A 76 5.68 -0.04 -9.15
C THR A 76 4.90 1.06 -8.42
N GLU A 77 5.57 2.21 -8.17
CA GLU A 77 5.03 3.34 -7.40
C GLU A 77 4.37 2.89 -6.08
N GLN A 78 5.05 2.02 -5.32
CA GLN A 78 4.55 1.45 -4.05
C GLN A 78 3.17 0.80 -4.22
N THR A 79 3.01 -0.06 -5.22
CA THR A 79 1.79 -0.78 -5.63
C THR A 79 0.77 -0.01 -6.48
N ALA A 80 1.02 1.26 -6.79
CA ALA A 80 0.09 2.06 -7.59
C ALA A 80 0.18 1.78 -9.10
N SER A 81 1.36 1.40 -9.63
CA SER A 81 1.58 1.12 -11.05
C SER A 81 1.31 -0.34 -11.42
N LEU A 82 0.17 -0.88 -11.00
CA LEU A 82 -0.25 -2.25 -11.33
C LEU A 82 -0.34 -2.49 -12.85
N TYR A 83 -0.73 -1.47 -13.58
CA TYR A 83 -0.97 -1.50 -15.02
C TYR A 83 0.29 -1.26 -15.86
N GLY A 84 1.46 -1.15 -15.22
CA GLY A 84 2.67 -0.63 -15.86
C GLY A 84 2.58 0.88 -16.10
N HIS A 85 3.52 1.40 -16.89
CA HIS A 85 3.69 2.86 -17.06
C HIS A 85 3.02 3.44 -18.31
N SER A 86 2.56 2.60 -19.24
CA SER A 86 2.09 3.07 -20.55
C SER A 86 0.88 2.29 -21.09
N GLU A 87 0.00 1.78 -20.21
CA GLU A 87 -1.16 0.99 -20.63
C GLU A 87 -2.07 1.79 -21.60
N PRO A 88 -2.19 1.36 -22.87
CA PRO A 88 -2.82 2.16 -23.92
C PRO A 88 -4.32 2.37 -23.71
N ARG A 89 -5.02 1.43 -23.08
CA ARG A 89 -6.47 1.54 -22.79
C ARG A 89 -6.73 2.64 -21.76
N ILE A 90 -5.91 2.71 -20.71
CA ILE A 90 -5.99 3.77 -19.70
C ILE A 90 -5.64 5.12 -20.33
N GLN A 91 -4.58 5.18 -21.13
CA GLN A 91 -4.20 6.42 -21.82
C GLN A 91 -5.30 6.92 -22.75
N ALA A 92 -5.96 6.04 -23.51
CA ALA A 92 -7.07 6.39 -24.39
C ALA A 92 -8.27 6.93 -23.59
N ALA A 93 -8.63 6.28 -22.50
CA ALA A 93 -9.72 6.71 -21.62
C ALA A 93 -9.47 8.10 -21.02
N VAL A 94 -8.24 8.35 -20.55
CA VAL A 94 -7.81 9.66 -20.01
C VAL A 94 -7.86 10.75 -21.09
N LYS A 95 -7.35 10.49 -22.30
CA LYS A 95 -7.41 11.44 -23.43
C LYS A 95 -8.86 11.79 -23.77
N THR A 96 -9.73 10.79 -23.89
CA THR A 96 -11.15 11.02 -24.16
C THR A 96 -11.82 11.86 -23.04
N ALA A 97 -11.49 11.60 -21.79
CA ALA A 97 -12.00 12.40 -20.68
C ALA A 97 -11.50 13.84 -20.70
N LEU A 98 -10.22 14.04 -21.05
CA LEU A 98 -9.61 15.37 -21.20
C LEU A 98 -10.30 16.21 -22.29
N ASP A 99 -10.62 15.61 -23.43
CA ASP A 99 -11.30 16.29 -24.56
C ASP A 99 -12.72 16.77 -24.19
N ASN A 100 -13.36 16.14 -23.20
CA ASN A 100 -14.70 16.50 -22.70
C ASN A 100 -14.72 17.47 -21.51
N GLY A 101 -13.56 17.94 -21.07
CA GLY A 101 -13.41 18.89 -19.96
C GLY A 101 -13.02 18.25 -18.63
N ILE A 102 -12.18 18.93 -17.86
CA ILE A 102 -11.53 18.38 -16.65
C ILE A 102 -12.32 18.66 -15.37
N THR A 103 -12.79 19.90 -15.20
CA THR A 103 -13.42 20.38 -13.96
C THR A 103 -14.86 20.78 -14.22
N LEU A 104 -15.78 19.83 -14.13
CA LEU A 104 -17.17 20.03 -14.56
C LEU A 104 -18.08 20.63 -13.48
N GLY A 105 -17.65 20.64 -12.20
CA GLY A 105 -18.38 21.26 -11.11
C GLY A 105 -19.69 20.57 -10.71
N GLY A 106 -19.91 19.32 -11.15
CA GLY A 106 -21.10 18.52 -10.86
C GLY A 106 -20.82 17.02 -10.98
N PRO A 107 -21.76 16.16 -10.55
CA PRO A 107 -21.62 14.71 -10.69
C PRO A 107 -21.60 14.28 -12.17
N THR A 108 -20.90 13.19 -12.44
CA THR A 108 -20.84 12.56 -13.75
C THR A 108 -21.28 11.11 -13.68
N CYS A 109 -21.73 10.52 -14.81
CA CYS A 109 -22.09 9.09 -14.87
C CYS A 109 -20.93 8.16 -14.48
N ARG A 110 -19.66 8.62 -14.62
CA ARG A 110 -18.48 7.84 -14.24
C ARG A 110 -18.39 7.56 -12.74
N GLU A 111 -18.97 8.41 -11.90
CA GLU A 111 -19.00 8.16 -10.45
C GLU A 111 -19.81 6.90 -10.13
N ALA A 112 -21.04 6.81 -10.65
CA ALA A 112 -21.88 5.62 -10.48
C ALA A 112 -21.24 4.39 -11.11
N GLU A 113 -20.70 4.52 -12.34
CA GLU A 113 -20.05 3.42 -13.06
C GLU A 113 -18.84 2.84 -12.30
N LEU A 114 -18.00 3.69 -11.68
CA LEU A 114 -16.88 3.22 -10.86
C LEU A 114 -17.39 2.63 -9.54
N ALA A 115 -18.41 3.24 -8.92
CA ALA A 115 -18.99 2.72 -7.69
C ALA A 115 -19.53 1.30 -7.89
N ASP A 116 -20.29 1.07 -8.98
CA ASP A 116 -20.82 -0.25 -9.35
C ASP A 116 -19.69 -1.28 -9.54
N LEU A 117 -18.61 -0.92 -10.27
CA LEU A 117 -17.46 -1.79 -10.46
C LEU A 117 -16.77 -2.17 -9.14
N LEU A 118 -16.73 -1.27 -8.16
CA LEU A 118 -16.12 -1.54 -6.87
C LEU A 118 -17.02 -2.39 -5.97
N THR A 119 -18.31 -2.09 -5.94
CA THR A 119 -19.29 -2.87 -5.14
C THR A 119 -19.47 -4.28 -5.68
N ASP A 120 -19.48 -4.46 -7.00
CA ASP A 120 -19.50 -5.78 -7.64
C ASP A 120 -18.22 -6.60 -7.34
N ARG A 121 -17.09 -5.91 -7.16
CA ARG A 121 -15.79 -6.56 -7.01
C ARG A 121 -15.46 -6.95 -5.57
N PHE A 122 -15.78 -6.10 -4.60
CA PHE A 122 -15.35 -6.27 -3.21
C PHE A 122 -16.53 -6.65 -2.28
N PRO A 123 -16.51 -7.85 -1.67
CA PRO A 123 -17.65 -8.39 -0.92
C PRO A 123 -18.16 -7.55 0.25
N SER A 124 -17.31 -6.70 0.84
CA SER A 124 -17.70 -5.83 1.97
C SER A 124 -18.36 -4.51 1.56
N LEU A 125 -18.46 -4.22 0.27
CA LEU A 125 -18.96 -2.94 -0.21
C LEU A 125 -20.42 -3.02 -0.68
N ASP A 126 -21.35 -2.53 0.15
CA ASP A 126 -22.69 -2.19 -0.33
C ASP A 126 -22.71 -0.80 -0.96
N MET A 127 -21.91 0.13 -0.41
CA MET A 127 -21.81 1.52 -0.87
C MET A 127 -20.37 2.05 -0.71
N VAL A 128 -20.00 3.03 -1.55
CA VAL A 128 -18.64 3.61 -1.58
C VAL A 128 -18.68 5.12 -1.74
N ARG A 129 -17.64 5.80 -1.22
CA ARG A 129 -17.35 7.22 -1.47
C ARG A 129 -15.89 7.40 -1.86
N PHE A 130 -15.64 8.36 -2.77
CA PHE A 130 -14.29 8.63 -3.29
C PHE A 130 -13.58 9.73 -2.52
N THR A 131 -12.26 9.63 -2.49
CA THR A 131 -11.31 10.60 -1.92
C THR A 131 -10.09 10.71 -2.84
N ASN A 132 -9.09 11.51 -2.48
CA ASN A 132 -7.91 11.70 -3.33
C ASN A 132 -6.71 10.84 -2.91
N SER A 133 -6.76 10.17 -1.77
CA SER A 133 -5.68 9.31 -1.28
C SER A 133 -6.19 8.24 -0.32
N GLY A 134 -5.40 7.17 -0.15
CA GLY A 134 -5.64 6.17 0.88
C GLY A 134 -5.56 6.75 2.31
N THR A 135 -4.76 7.80 2.53
CA THR A 135 -4.70 8.51 3.83
C THR A 135 -6.03 9.16 4.19
N GLU A 136 -6.65 9.87 3.23
CA GLU A 136 -7.98 10.44 3.41
C GLU A 136 -9.03 9.35 3.64
N ALA A 137 -9.00 8.30 2.83
CA ALA A 137 -9.93 7.17 2.95
C ALA A 137 -9.87 6.51 4.32
N ASN A 138 -8.67 6.21 4.83
CA ASN A 138 -8.47 5.62 6.14
C ASN A 138 -8.95 6.53 7.27
N LEU A 139 -8.59 7.81 7.21
CA LEU A 139 -9.04 8.77 8.23
C LEU A 139 -10.57 8.89 8.24
N LEU A 140 -11.19 9.02 7.06
CA LEU A 140 -12.64 9.12 6.94
C LEU A 140 -13.36 7.84 7.39
N ALA A 141 -12.83 6.67 7.08
CA ALA A 141 -13.41 5.40 7.57
C ALA A 141 -13.41 5.33 9.10
N MET A 142 -12.28 5.67 9.75
CA MET A 142 -12.19 5.71 11.21
C MET A 142 -13.12 6.76 11.84
N LEU A 143 -13.18 7.96 11.25
CA LEU A 143 -14.08 9.02 11.73
C LEU A 143 -15.56 8.64 11.52
N THR A 144 -15.88 7.95 10.43
CA THR A 144 -17.23 7.40 10.19
C THR A 144 -17.59 6.37 11.26
N ALA A 145 -16.69 5.44 11.56
CA ALA A 145 -16.90 4.44 12.60
C ALA A 145 -17.16 5.09 13.97
N ARG A 146 -16.42 6.15 14.31
CA ARG A 146 -16.65 6.93 15.55
C ARG A 146 -18.00 7.63 15.54
N ALA A 147 -18.37 8.28 14.44
CA ALA A 147 -19.63 9.00 14.34
C ALA A 147 -20.85 8.07 14.39
N VAL A 148 -20.76 6.89 13.78
CA VAL A 148 -21.85 5.90 13.75
C VAL A 148 -22.00 5.18 15.09
N SER A 149 -20.89 4.79 15.71
CA SER A 149 -20.92 4.06 17.00
C SER A 149 -21.11 4.95 18.23
N GLY A 150 -20.83 6.25 18.11
CA GLY A 150 -20.77 7.17 19.25
C GLY A 150 -19.58 6.95 20.20
N LYS A 151 -18.67 6.03 19.84
CA LYS A 151 -17.45 5.70 20.59
C LYS A 151 -16.25 6.51 20.05
N THR A 152 -15.14 6.52 20.78
CA THR A 152 -14.01 7.43 20.49
C THR A 152 -12.72 6.75 20.08
N ASP A 153 -12.43 5.57 20.61
CA ASP A 153 -11.12 4.93 20.48
C ASP A 153 -10.99 4.15 19.19
N VAL A 154 -9.77 4.08 18.66
CA VAL A 154 -9.45 3.29 17.47
C VAL A 154 -8.28 2.37 17.80
N LEU A 155 -8.46 1.07 17.61
CA LEU A 155 -7.40 0.10 17.75
C LEU A 155 -6.62 -0.01 16.44
N VAL A 156 -5.32 0.14 16.54
CA VAL A 156 -4.32 0.02 15.48
C VAL A 156 -3.19 -0.89 15.95
N PHE A 157 -2.31 -1.30 15.03
CA PHE A 157 -1.25 -2.26 15.35
C PHE A 157 0.14 -1.62 15.28
N ASN A 158 1.03 -2.04 16.16
CA ASN A 158 2.42 -1.59 16.14
C ASN A 158 3.07 -1.90 14.78
N GLY A 159 3.68 -0.90 14.16
CA GLY A 159 4.33 -1.00 12.86
C GLY A 159 3.40 -0.83 11.66
N SER A 160 2.07 -0.68 11.85
CA SER A 160 1.13 -0.44 10.76
C SER A 160 1.27 0.97 10.14
N TYR A 161 0.78 1.10 8.92
CA TYR A 161 0.79 2.34 8.17
C TYR A 161 -0.54 2.52 7.41
N HIS A 162 -1.33 3.50 7.82
CA HIS A 162 -2.63 3.84 7.22
C HIS A 162 -2.63 5.23 6.57
N GLY A 163 -1.44 5.74 6.26
CA GLY A 163 -1.23 7.05 5.68
C GLY A 163 -0.26 7.92 6.47
N SER A 164 0.16 9.04 5.89
CA SER A 164 1.21 9.90 6.45
C SER A 164 0.87 10.50 7.82
N ILE A 165 -0.42 10.63 8.14
CA ILE A 165 -0.94 11.13 9.41
C ILE A 165 -1.59 10.04 10.27
N VAL A 166 -1.38 8.78 9.93
CA VAL A 166 -1.83 7.58 10.67
C VAL A 166 -0.77 6.50 10.48
N SER A 167 0.38 6.68 11.12
CA SER A 167 1.54 5.80 11.01
C SER A 167 2.05 5.37 12.38
N PHE A 168 2.21 4.06 12.56
CA PHE A 168 2.62 3.45 13.83
C PHE A 168 3.95 2.70 13.73
N GLY A 169 4.71 2.95 12.66
CA GLY A 169 6.08 2.51 12.48
C GLY A 169 7.08 3.21 13.41
N ALA A 170 8.36 3.03 13.13
CA ALA A 170 9.44 3.61 13.94
C ALA A 170 9.54 5.15 13.84
N TYR A 171 9.02 5.75 12.77
CA TYR A 171 9.12 7.19 12.49
C TYR A 171 7.78 7.76 12.08
N GLY A 172 7.56 9.06 12.32
CA GLY A 172 6.41 9.82 11.85
C GLY A 172 5.20 9.79 12.78
N ARG A 173 5.31 9.21 13.95
CA ARG A 173 4.21 9.16 14.95
C ARG A 173 3.81 10.54 15.45
N GLU A 174 4.71 11.50 15.41
CA GLU A 174 4.51 12.90 15.82
C GLU A 174 3.51 13.64 14.93
N LEU A 175 3.31 13.16 13.71
CA LEU A 175 2.36 13.72 12.75
C LEU A 175 0.99 13.04 12.77
N ASN A 176 0.79 12.04 13.62
CA ASN A 176 -0.48 11.34 13.66
C ASN A 176 -1.62 12.25 14.09
N ALA A 177 -2.77 12.06 13.45
CA ALA A 177 -4.02 12.67 13.86
C ALA A 177 -4.27 12.41 15.36
N PRO A 178 -4.73 13.42 16.13
CA PRO A 178 -4.86 13.30 17.59
C PRO A 178 -6.13 12.54 18.00
N LEU A 179 -6.22 11.28 17.55
CA LEU A 179 -7.27 10.35 17.96
C LEU A 179 -6.82 9.51 19.16
N PRO A 180 -7.75 9.04 19.99
CA PRO A 180 -7.44 8.09 21.06
C PRO A 180 -7.05 6.73 20.44
N TRP A 181 -5.75 6.45 20.39
CA TRP A 181 -5.21 5.24 19.82
C TRP A 181 -5.06 4.15 20.87
N VAL A 182 -5.62 2.97 20.60
CA VAL A 182 -5.38 1.74 21.34
C VAL A 182 -4.39 0.88 20.54
N MET A 183 -3.26 0.52 21.14
CA MET A 183 -2.17 -0.15 20.43
C MET A 183 -2.24 -1.66 20.65
N GLY A 184 -2.49 -2.41 19.57
CA GLY A 184 -2.48 -3.88 19.55
C GLY A 184 -1.18 -4.48 19.03
N ALA A 185 -1.03 -5.78 19.25
CA ALA A 185 0.05 -6.59 18.69
C ALA A 185 -0.48 -7.39 17.48
N TYR A 186 0.14 -7.19 16.32
CA TYR A 186 -0.24 -7.85 15.08
C TYR A 186 0.04 -9.36 15.16
N ASN A 187 -0.92 -10.18 14.77
CA ASN A 187 -0.91 -11.65 14.87
C ASN A 187 -0.88 -12.24 16.30
N ASP A 188 -1.08 -11.41 17.33
CA ASP A 188 -1.28 -11.90 18.69
C ASP A 188 -2.78 -12.02 18.97
N VAL A 189 -3.30 -13.24 18.83
CA VAL A 189 -4.73 -13.56 18.90
C VAL A 189 -5.29 -13.24 20.30
N ASP A 190 -4.66 -13.78 21.34
CA ASP A 190 -5.18 -13.72 22.71
C ASP A 190 -5.12 -12.29 23.26
N ALA A 191 -3.93 -11.65 23.18
CA ALA A 191 -3.76 -10.30 23.70
C ALA A 191 -4.65 -9.28 22.96
N THR A 192 -4.86 -9.44 21.64
CA THR A 192 -5.73 -8.54 20.90
C THR A 192 -7.20 -8.77 21.21
N ALA A 193 -7.65 -10.02 21.39
CA ALA A 193 -9.01 -10.32 21.79
C ALA A 193 -9.35 -9.74 23.18
N GLU A 194 -8.44 -9.91 24.16
CA GLU A 194 -8.58 -9.31 25.48
C GLU A 194 -8.65 -7.78 25.41
N LEU A 195 -7.78 -7.16 24.59
CA LEU A 195 -7.73 -5.71 24.43
C LEU A 195 -9.04 -5.15 23.84
N ILE A 196 -9.61 -5.81 22.83
CA ILE A 196 -10.90 -5.40 22.23
C ILE A 196 -12.01 -5.48 23.28
N ARG A 197 -12.09 -6.59 24.05
CA ARG A 197 -13.11 -6.77 25.08
C ARG A 197 -12.97 -5.76 26.24
N ALA A 198 -11.72 -5.45 26.63
CA ALA A 198 -11.44 -4.47 27.67
C ALA A 198 -11.86 -3.04 27.29
N HIS A 199 -11.79 -2.70 26.00
CA HIS A 199 -12.15 -1.38 25.49
C HIS A 199 -13.54 -1.33 24.81
N LYS A 200 -14.35 -2.38 24.87
CA LYS A 200 -15.61 -2.51 24.11
C LYS A 200 -16.56 -1.31 24.21
N ASP A 201 -16.55 -0.60 25.34
CA ASP A 201 -17.46 0.51 25.60
C ASP A 201 -16.97 1.83 24.99
N THR A 202 -15.67 1.94 24.69
CA THR A 202 -15.06 3.14 24.09
C THR A 202 -14.52 2.91 22.67
N LEU A 203 -14.28 1.65 22.28
CA LEU A 203 -13.66 1.29 21.01
C LEU A 203 -14.66 1.38 19.85
N ALA A 204 -14.46 2.35 18.98
CA ALA A 204 -15.27 2.56 17.76
C ALA A 204 -14.90 1.60 16.65
N ALA A 205 -13.61 1.40 16.44
CA ALA A 205 -13.11 0.57 15.33
C ALA A 205 -11.80 -0.15 15.65
N VAL A 206 -11.60 -1.27 14.97
CA VAL A 206 -10.29 -1.89 14.74
C VAL A 206 -9.96 -1.70 13.25
N ILE A 207 -8.79 -1.12 12.95
CA ILE A 207 -8.30 -1.01 11.58
C ILE A 207 -6.97 -1.76 11.44
N LEU A 208 -6.85 -2.54 10.34
CA LEU A 208 -5.60 -3.23 10.02
C LEU A 208 -5.42 -3.36 8.51
N GLU A 209 -4.15 -3.46 8.08
CA GLU A 209 -3.77 -4.00 6.78
C GLU A 209 -3.87 -5.54 6.87
N PRO A 210 -4.71 -6.25 6.08
CA PRO A 210 -4.81 -7.72 6.15
C PRO A 210 -3.51 -8.44 5.80
N MET A 211 -2.63 -7.78 5.08
CA MET A 211 -1.19 -8.04 5.01
C MET A 211 -0.47 -6.72 5.20
N SER A 212 0.34 -6.63 6.24
CA SER A 212 1.10 -5.41 6.53
C SER A 212 2.10 -5.13 5.41
N GLY A 213 1.79 -4.17 4.53
CA GLY A 213 2.60 -3.89 3.33
C GLY A 213 3.94 -3.26 3.69
N SER A 214 3.92 -2.03 4.17
CA SER A 214 5.14 -1.29 4.55
C SER A 214 5.86 -1.87 5.77
N GLY A 215 5.16 -2.63 6.60
CA GLY A 215 5.68 -3.30 7.78
C GLY A 215 6.36 -4.64 7.51
N GLY A 216 6.64 -4.99 6.24
CA GLY A 216 7.40 -6.18 5.91
C GLY A 216 6.71 -7.18 4.98
N CYS A 217 5.61 -6.82 4.35
CA CYS A 217 4.75 -7.74 3.60
C CYS A 217 4.40 -8.99 4.42
N ILE A 218 3.98 -8.79 5.66
CA ILE A 218 3.64 -9.87 6.60
C ILE A 218 2.12 -10.07 6.61
N PRO A 219 1.62 -11.23 6.14
CA PRO A 219 0.20 -11.54 6.19
C PRO A 219 -0.32 -11.69 7.62
N ALA A 220 -1.54 -11.22 7.87
CA ALA A 220 -2.28 -11.66 9.04
C ALA A 220 -2.57 -13.16 8.96
N THR A 221 -2.46 -13.86 10.08
CA THR A 221 -2.80 -15.28 10.10
C THR A 221 -4.31 -15.48 9.98
N PRO A 222 -4.76 -16.61 9.42
CA PRO A 222 -6.19 -16.91 9.32
C PRO A 222 -6.90 -16.86 10.69
N GLU A 223 -6.23 -17.37 11.72
CA GLU A 223 -6.74 -17.39 13.10
C GLU A 223 -6.92 -15.96 13.63
N PHE A 224 -5.95 -15.06 13.34
CA PHE A 224 -6.01 -13.67 13.76
C PHE A 224 -7.16 -12.91 13.09
N LEU A 225 -7.34 -13.08 11.79
CA LEU A 225 -8.44 -12.44 11.06
C LEU A 225 -9.81 -12.96 11.50
N THR A 226 -9.93 -14.28 11.72
CA THR A 226 -11.16 -14.90 12.25
C THR A 226 -11.50 -14.35 13.62
N MET A 227 -10.54 -14.34 14.54
CA MET A 227 -10.72 -13.76 15.87
C MET A 227 -11.13 -12.30 15.81
N LEU A 228 -10.48 -11.49 14.98
CA LEU A 228 -10.85 -10.08 14.82
C LEU A 228 -12.32 -9.94 14.39
N ARG A 229 -12.76 -10.73 13.40
CA ARG A 229 -14.15 -10.68 12.95
C ARG A 229 -15.14 -11.08 14.06
N GLU A 230 -14.86 -12.16 14.77
CA GLU A 230 -15.73 -12.67 15.82
C GLU A 230 -15.82 -11.72 17.00
N VAL A 231 -14.67 -11.28 17.54
CA VAL A 231 -14.61 -10.44 18.73
C VAL A 231 -15.12 -9.02 18.47
N THR A 232 -14.85 -8.46 17.27
CA THR A 232 -15.42 -7.16 16.91
C THR A 232 -16.94 -7.21 16.77
N ALA A 233 -17.49 -8.30 16.23
CA ALA A 233 -18.94 -8.50 16.18
C ALA A 233 -19.54 -8.67 17.57
N GLU A 234 -18.92 -9.49 18.44
CA GLU A 234 -19.32 -9.68 19.86
C GLU A 234 -19.41 -8.34 20.62
N CYS A 235 -18.41 -7.46 20.39
CA CYS A 235 -18.29 -6.19 21.11
C CYS A 235 -18.96 -4.98 20.44
N ALA A 236 -19.67 -5.16 19.33
CA ALA A 236 -20.22 -4.09 18.49
C ALA A 236 -19.17 -3.02 18.15
N VAL A 237 -18.00 -3.48 17.68
CA VAL A 237 -16.87 -2.68 17.20
C VAL A 237 -16.78 -2.83 15.69
N ILE A 238 -16.59 -1.74 14.95
CA ILE A 238 -16.50 -1.76 13.50
C ILE A 238 -15.12 -2.29 13.08
N LEU A 239 -15.09 -3.34 12.26
CA LEU A 239 -13.86 -3.88 11.68
C LEU A 239 -13.60 -3.21 10.33
N ILE A 240 -12.43 -2.58 10.17
CA ILE A 240 -12.00 -1.89 8.96
C ILE A 240 -10.77 -2.61 8.37
N PHE A 241 -10.86 -3.06 7.13
CA PHE A 241 -9.68 -3.50 6.38
C PHE A 241 -9.13 -2.35 5.55
N ASP A 242 -7.88 -1.97 5.85
CA ASP A 242 -7.09 -1.14 4.96
C ASP A 242 -6.57 -1.99 3.81
N GLU A 243 -7.30 -1.97 2.71
CA GLU A 243 -6.92 -2.65 1.47
C GLU A 243 -6.34 -1.68 0.42
N VAL A 244 -5.80 -0.57 0.83
CA VAL A 244 -5.11 0.39 -0.07
C VAL A 244 -3.99 -0.29 -0.86
N MET A 245 -3.28 -1.26 -0.25
CA MET A 245 -2.28 -2.08 -0.93
C MET A 245 -2.79 -3.47 -1.28
N THR A 246 -3.56 -4.10 -0.41
CA THR A 246 -3.90 -5.52 -0.49
C THR A 246 -5.08 -5.85 -1.38
N SER A 247 -5.87 -4.86 -1.81
CA SER A 247 -6.99 -5.04 -2.75
C SER A 247 -6.59 -5.68 -4.10
N ARG A 248 -5.30 -5.66 -4.44
CA ARG A 248 -4.74 -6.31 -5.65
C ARG A 248 -4.43 -7.80 -5.50
N LEU A 249 -4.46 -8.34 -4.27
CA LEU A 249 -3.97 -9.68 -3.95
C LEU A 249 -4.98 -10.80 -4.26
N GLY A 250 -6.13 -10.43 -4.76
CA GLY A 250 -7.15 -11.34 -5.26
C GLY A 250 -8.22 -10.60 -6.06
N PRO A 251 -9.10 -11.30 -6.78
CA PRO A 251 -10.21 -10.69 -7.51
C PRO A 251 -11.11 -9.83 -6.61
N GLY A 252 -11.39 -10.28 -5.40
CA GLY A 252 -12.17 -9.58 -4.37
C GLY A 252 -11.32 -8.96 -3.26
N GLY A 253 -10.04 -8.62 -3.51
CA GLY A 253 -9.11 -8.14 -2.50
C GLY A 253 -8.59 -9.25 -1.58
N TYR A 254 -7.88 -8.87 -0.51
CA TYR A 254 -7.40 -9.84 0.46
C TYR A 254 -8.55 -10.43 1.31
N GLN A 255 -9.63 -9.69 1.50
CA GLN A 255 -10.86 -10.21 2.12
C GLN A 255 -11.40 -11.43 1.37
N GLY A 256 -11.33 -11.42 0.03
CA GLY A 256 -11.70 -12.59 -0.80
C GLY A 256 -10.72 -13.76 -0.65
N VAL A 257 -9.45 -13.48 -0.39
CA VAL A 257 -8.42 -14.50 -0.13
C VAL A 257 -8.58 -15.12 1.26
N SER A 258 -8.81 -14.30 2.27
CA SER A 258 -8.92 -14.76 3.66
C SER A 258 -10.30 -15.34 4.01
N GLY A 259 -11.33 -15.02 3.23
CA GLY A 259 -12.72 -15.37 3.55
C GLY A 259 -13.33 -14.57 4.71
N VAL A 260 -12.63 -13.54 5.19
CA VAL A 260 -13.10 -12.67 6.27
C VAL A 260 -13.56 -11.33 5.71
N THR A 261 -14.84 -11.00 5.91
CA THR A 261 -15.44 -9.76 5.42
C THR A 261 -15.49 -8.71 6.54
N PRO A 262 -14.85 -7.54 6.37
CA PRO A 262 -14.92 -6.44 7.33
C PRO A 262 -16.27 -5.71 7.24
N ASP A 263 -16.53 -4.79 8.17
CA ASP A 263 -17.70 -3.90 8.11
C ASP A 263 -17.46 -2.72 7.15
N MET A 264 -16.22 -2.29 7.04
CA MET A 264 -15.76 -1.26 6.11
C MET A 264 -14.41 -1.65 5.50
N MET A 265 -14.13 -1.16 4.31
CA MET A 265 -12.80 -1.20 3.71
C MET A 265 -12.37 0.13 3.15
N THR A 266 -11.06 0.32 3.04
CA THR A 266 -10.46 1.47 2.38
C THR A 266 -9.61 1.03 1.20
N MET A 267 -9.53 1.90 0.20
CA MET A 267 -8.92 1.60 -1.09
C MET A 267 -8.12 2.80 -1.61
N GLY A 268 -7.23 2.55 -2.58
CA GLY A 268 -6.44 3.59 -3.23
C GLY A 268 -5.50 3.05 -4.30
N LYS A 269 -4.41 3.79 -4.54
CA LYS A 269 -3.30 3.36 -5.40
C LYS A 269 -3.74 2.96 -6.80
N TYR A 270 -3.50 1.71 -7.23
CA TYR A 270 -3.78 1.24 -8.59
C TYR A 270 -5.25 1.43 -9.01
N LEU A 271 -6.18 1.44 -8.06
CA LEU A 271 -7.60 1.64 -8.35
C LEU A 271 -7.91 3.01 -9.00
N GLY A 272 -6.99 3.97 -8.89
CA GLY A 272 -7.05 5.23 -9.62
C GLY A 272 -6.49 5.18 -11.04
N GLY A 273 -6.13 4.00 -11.57
CA GLY A 273 -5.56 3.88 -12.91
C GLY A 273 -4.21 4.58 -13.12
N GLY A 274 -3.44 4.79 -12.03
CA GLY A 274 -2.18 5.53 -12.03
C GLY A 274 -2.31 7.01 -11.66
N LEU A 275 -3.52 7.49 -11.38
CA LEU A 275 -3.81 8.86 -10.91
C LEU A 275 -4.17 8.88 -9.43
N THR A 276 -4.27 10.09 -8.86
CA THR A 276 -4.63 10.27 -7.45
C THR A 276 -6.01 9.70 -7.14
N PHE A 277 -6.09 8.79 -6.18
CA PHE A 277 -7.34 8.11 -5.82
C PHE A 277 -7.30 7.57 -4.40
N GLY A 278 -8.43 7.63 -3.75
CA GLY A 278 -8.79 6.89 -2.57
C GLY A 278 -10.29 6.64 -2.57
N ALA A 279 -10.71 5.64 -1.81
CA ALA A 279 -12.10 5.38 -1.56
C ALA A 279 -12.28 4.66 -0.22
N PHE A 280 -13.42 4.87 0.42
CA PHE A 280 -13.86 4.11 1.57
C PHE A 280 -15.31 3.70 1.37
N GLY A 281 -15.67 2.57 1.91
CA GLY A 281 -17.01 2.04 1.79
C GLY A 281 -17.25 0.90 2.77
N GLY A 282 -18.41 0.32 2.73
CA GLY A 282 -18.79 -0.76 3.63
C GLY A 282 -20.29 -1.01 3.60
N LYS A 283 -20.80 -1.58 4.69
CA LYS A 283 -22.19 -1.92 4.89
C LYS A 283 -23.11 -0.72 4.67
N GLN A 284 -24.26 -0.98 4.05
CA GLN A 284 -25.28 0.03 3.74
C GLN A 284 -25.67 0.85 4.99
N GLU A 285 -25.87 0.21 6.14
CA GLU A 285 -26.28 0.88 7.38
C GLU A 285 -25.25 1.91 7.89
N ILE A 286 -23.96 1.70 7.59
CA ILE A 286 -22.89 2.65 7.92
C ILE A 286 -22.84 3.77 6.87
N MET A 287 -22.84 3.39 5.60
CA MET A 287 -22.61 4.34 4.51
C MET A 287 -23.82 5.21 4.19
N ALA A 288 -25.04 4.77 4.47
CA ALA A 288 -26.27 5.55 4.32
C ALA A 288 -26.27 6.84 5.19
N ARG A 289 -25.44 6.91 6.22
CA ARG A 289 -25.23 8.12 7.02
C ARG A 289 -24.67 9.31 6.21
N PHE A 290 -24.19 9.08 5.00
CA PHE A 290 -23.74 10.14 4.08
C PHE A 290 -24.82 10.60 3.10
N ASP A 291 -26.05 10.13 3.21
CA ASP A 291 -27.16 10.62 2.38
C ASP A 291 -27.51 12.07 2.79
N PRO A 292 -27.28 13.07 1.92
CA PRO A 292 -27.55 14.47 2.25
C PRO A 292 -29.03 14.78 2.43
N ALA A 293 -29.95 13.89 2.03
CA ALA A 293 -31.38 14.03 2.27
C ALA A 293 -31.79 13.63 3.71
N ALA A 294 -30.94 12.89 4.42
CA ALA A 294 -31.18 12.52 5.81
C ALA A 294 -30.89 13.70 6.75
N PRO A 295 -31.74 13.96 7.78
CA PRO A 295 -31.62 15.13 8.64
C PRO A 295 -30.36 15.13 9.52
N ASP A 296 -29.81 13.96 9.79
CA ASP A 296 -28.61 13.73 10.64
C ASP A 296 -27.40 13.21 9.84
N HIS A 297 -27.33 13.53 8.55
CA HIS A 297 -26.29 13.06 7.66
C HIS A 297 -24.89 13.53 8.05
N LEU A 298 -23.91 12.71 7.74
CA LEU A 298 -22.50 13.06 7.82
C LEU A 298 -22.09 13.84 6.57
N SER A 299 -21.39 14.95 6.75
CA SER A 299 -20.87 15.74 5.64
C SER A 299 -19.55 15.12 5.13
N HIS A 300 -19.42 14.99 3.81
CA HIS A 300 -18.18 14.62 3.15
C HIS A 300 -17.94 15.54 1.95
N ALA A 301 -16.86 16.29 1.97
CA ALA A 301 -16.47 17.22 0.92
C ALA A 301 -15.07 16.91 0.39
N GLY A 302 -14.81 17.32 -0.84
CA GLY A 302 -13.51 17.20 -1.50
C GLY A 302 -13.63 17.60 -2.96
N THR A 303 -13.04 18.73 -3.34
CA THR A 303 -13.19 19.34 -4.67
C THR A 303 -12.83 18.39 -5.82
N PHE A 304 -11.89 17.49 -5.59
CA PHE A 304 -11.37 16.58 -6.61
C PHE A 304 -11.77 15.10 -6.41
N ASN A 305 -12.69 14.80 -5.49
CA ASN A 305 -13.14 13.43 -5.22
C ASN A 305 -13.74 12.75 -6.46
N ASN A 306 -14.33 13.53 -7.37
CA ASN A 306 -14.92 13.05 -8.62
C ASN A 306 -14.11 13.50 -9.86
N ASN A 307 -12.79 13.57 -9.74
CA ASN A 307 -11.92 13.94 -10.86
C ASN A 307 -12.16 13.04 -12.09
N VAL A 308 -12.60 13.63 -13.19
CA VAL A 308 -13.03 12.88 -14.38
C VAL A 308 -11.93 12.08 -15.04
N LEU A 309 -10.67 12.52 -14.93
CA LEU A 309 -9.52 11.78 -15.48
C LEU A 309 -9.25 10.54 -14.66
N THR A 310 -9.27 10.68 -13.32
CA THR A 310 -9.09 9.57 -12.39
C THR A 310 -10.19 8.52 -12.55
N LEU A 311 -11.44 8.95 -12.61
CA LEU A 311 -12.58 8.04 -12.80
C LEU A 311 -12.47 7.28 -14.13
N ALA A 312 -12.12 7.96 -15.23
CA ALA A 312 -11.93 7.33 -16.54
C ALA A 312 -10.80 6.31 -16.53
N ALA A 313 -9.66 6.66 -15.92
CA ALA A 313 -8.50 5.77 -15.78
C ALA A 313 -8.83 4.53 -14.92
N ALA A 314 -9.52 4.73 -13.79
CA ALA A 314 -9.95 3.68 -12.87
C ALA A 314 -10.88 2.68 -13.56
N ILE A 315 -11.92 3.17 -14.25
CA ILE A 315 -12.88 2.34 -14.98
C ILE A 315 -12.18 1.50 -16.05
N ALA A 316 -11.34 2.12 -16.88
CA ALA A 316 -10.58 1.40 -17.91
C ALA A 316 -9.64 0.34 -17.31
N GLY A 317 -8.94 0.70 -16.25
CA GLY A 317 -8.02 -0.21 -15.54
C GLY A 317 -8.73 -1.43 -14.98
N LEU A 318 -9.84 -1.23 -14.27
CA LEU A 318 -10.58 -2.32 -13.62
C LEU A 318 -11.35 -3.20 -14.62
N ARG A 319 -11.99 -2.58 -15.61
CA ARG A 319 -12.84 -3.31 -16.57
C ARG A 319 -12.03 -4.06 -17.62
N GLU A 320 -10.96 -3.46 -18.12
CA GLU A 320 -10.30 -3.95 -19.33
C GLU A 320 -8.91 -4.54 -19.07
N VAL A 321 -8.26 -4.18 -17.96
CA VAL A 321 -6.86 -4.58 -17.71
C VAL A 321 -6.76 -5.56 -16.55
N PHE A 322 -7.22 -5.19 -15.37
CA PHE A 322 -7.11 -6.00 -14.16
C PHE A 322 -8.40 -6.79 -13.90
N THR A 323 -8.72 -7.68 -14.86
CA THR A 323 -9.83 -8.63 -14.74
C THR A 323 -9.57 -9.68 -13.66
N THR A 324 -10.59 -10.49 -13.32
CA THR A 324 -10.46 -11.59 -12.37
C THR A 324 -9.33 -12.54 -12.75
N GLU A 325 -9.27 -12.96 -14.01
CA GLU A 325 -8.26 -13.91 -14.51
C GLU A 325 -6.84 -13.29 -14.45
N LYS A 326 -6.72 -12.00 -14.73
CA LYS A 326 -5.43 -11.29 -14.63
C LYS A 326 -4.98 -11.15 -13.19
N ALA A 327 -5.89 -10.87 -12.27
CA ALA A 327 -5.59 -10.80 -10.84
C ALA A 327 -5.09 -12.17 -10.32
N GLU A 328 -5.77 -13.25 -10.67
CA GLU A 328 -5.36 -14.61 -10.30
C GLU A 328 -3.99 -14.96 -10.88
N ALA A 329 -3.78 -14.75 -12.18
CA ALA A 329 -2.52 -15.05 -12.86
C ALA A 329 -1.34 -14.26 -12.28
N LEU A 330 -1.51 -12.96 -12.03
CA LEU A 330 -0.47 -12.11 -11.45
C LEU A 330 -0.08 -12.57 -10.05
N ASN A 331 -1.06 -12.91 -9.23
CA ASN A 331 -0.79 -13.35 -7.86
C ASN A 331 -0.21 -14.77 -7.80
N ALA A 332 -0.59 -15.65 -8.72
CA ALA A 332 0.05 -16.96 -8.87
C ALA A 332 1.53 -16.81 -9.27
N ALA A 333 1.84 -15.96 -10.25
CA ALA A 333 3.21 -15.68 -10.67
C ALA A 333 4.05 -15.06 -9.54
N GLY A 334 3.44 -14.19 -8.71
CA GLY A 334 4.11 -13.62 -7.55
C GLY A 334 4.43 -14.66 -6.47
N ASN A 335 3.52 -15.58 -6.19
CA ASN A 335 3.77 -16.67 -5.25
C ASN A 335 4.88 -17.62 -5.74
N ASP A 336 4.91 -17.95 -7.06
CA ASP A 336 5.99 -18.73 -7.65
C ASP A 336 7.35 -18.01 -7.53
N LEU A 337 7.40 -16.73 -7.88
CA LEU A 337 8.63 -15.93 -7.73
C LEU A 337 9.13 -15.91 -6.28
N ARG A 338 8.24 -15.67 -5.32
CA ARG A 338 8.58 -15.67 -3.90
C ARG A 338 9.14 -17.00 -3.44
N HIS A 339 8.56 -18.11 -3.86
CA HIS A 339 9.03 -19.46 -3.56
C HIS A 339 10.45 -19.68 -4.11
N ARG A 340 10.67 -19.37 -5.40
CA ARG A 340 11.97 -19.51 -6.07
C ARG A 340 13.06 -18.62 -5.47
N LEU A 341 12.70 -17.43 -4.98
CA LEU A 341 13.64 -16.56 -4.26
C LEU A 341 14.06 -17.18 -2.93
N ASN A 342 13.13 -17.74 -2.14
CA ASN A 342 13.46 -18.43 -0.90
C ASN A 342 14.35 -19.66 -1.17
N GLU A 343 14.02 -20.51 -2.15
CA GLU A 343 14.87 -21.63 -2.56
C GLU A 343 16.29 -21.17 -2.98
N THR A 344 16.39 -19.99 -3.61
CA THR A 344 17.68 -19.44 -4.03
C THR A 344 18.50 -19.01 -2.83
N LEU A 345 17.90 -18.37 -1.84
CA LEU A 345 18.56 -18.01 -0.57
C LEU A 345 19.09 -19.27 0.13
N ASP A 346 18.26 -20.30 0.26
CA ASP A 346 18.62 -21.58 0.89
C ASP A 346 19.76 -22.25 0.14
N ARG A 347 19.69 -22.34 -1.18
CA ARG A 347 20.72 -22.97 -2.05
C ARG A 347 22.09 -22.30 -1.89
N HIS A 348 22.10 -20.99 -1.70
CA HIS A 348 23.33 -20.21 -1.53
C HIS A 348 23.75 -20.04 -0.06
N GLY A 349 22.99 -20.59 0.88
CA GLY A 349 23.26 -20.49 2.31
C GLY A 349 23.18 -19.04 2.83
N VAL A 350 22.34 -18.22 2.20
CA VAL A 350 22.11 -16.83 2.62
C VAL A 350 21.04 -16.84 3.71
N LYS A 351 21.37 -16.26 4.87
CA LYS A 351 20.41 -16.06 5.94
C LYS A 351 19.44 -14.95 5.55
N GLY A 352 18.32 -15.34 5.00
CA GLY A 352 17.31 -14.41 4.52
C GLY A 352 16.00 -15.11 4.22
N GLN A 353 14.93 -14.36 4.09
CA GLN A 353 13.62 -14.84 3.71
C GLN A 353 12.86 -13.80 2.92
N VAL A 354 11.96 -14.25 2.05
CA VAL A 354 11.03 -13.40 1.31
C VAL A 354 9.63 -13.66 1.82
N THR A 355 9.09 -12.68 2.53
CA THR A 355 7.70 -12.65 3.01
C THR A 355 6.76 -12.11 1.94
N GLY A 356 5.46 -12.25 2.12
CA GLY A 356 4.46 -11.68 1.24
C GLY A 356 3.40 -12.68 0.78
N TYR A 357 2.51 -12.18 -0.06
CA TYR A 357 1.47 -12.95 -0.72
C TYR A 357 1.22 -12.39 -2.13
N GLY A 358 0.99 -13.29 -3.08
CA GLY A 358 0.69 -12.89 -4.45
C GLY A 358 1.76 -11.98 -5.04
N SER A 359 1.32 -10.91 -5.65
CA SER A 359 2.14 -9.95 -6.38
C SER A 359 2.93 -8.96 -5.50
N MET A 360 2.90 -9.11 -4.18
CA MET A 360 3.62 -8.26 -3.22
C MET A 360 4.52 -9.10 -2.32
N MET A 361 5.80 -8.75 -2.25
CA MET A 361 6.78 -9.46 -1.42
C MET A 361 7.87 -8.54 -0.92
N MET A 362 8.55 -8.92 0.16
CA MET A 362 9.70 -8.20 0.70
C MET A 362 10.82 -9.14 1.09
N MET A 363 12.04 -8.80 0.68
CA MET A 363 13.27 -9.53 1.04
C MET A 363 13.79 -9.04 2.39
N HIS A 364 13.97 -9.95 3.32
CA HIS A 364 14.57 -9.70 4.64
C HIS A 364 15.84 -10.52 4.80
N LEU A 365 16.95 -9.86 5.11
CA LEU A 365 18.24 -10.50 5.34
C LEU A 365 18.38 -10.87 6.83
N THR A 366 17.58 -11.84 7.26
CA THR A 366 17.53 -12.37 8.62
C THR A 366 17.02 -13.82 8.60
N ASP A 367 17.49 -14.63 9.53
CA ASP A 367 17.00 -16.00 9.82
C ASP A 367 15.97 -16.05 10.96
N GLN A 368 15.66 -14.89 11.56
CA GLN A 368 14.63 -14.79 12.59
C GLN A 368 13.22 -14.88 11.96
N ALA A 369 12.30 -15.54 12.65
CA ALA A 369 10.92 -15.58 12.22
C ALA A 369 10.31 -14.17 12.22
N LEU A 370 9.59 -13.85 11.14
CA LEU A 370 8.90 -12.57 10.97
C LEU A 370 7.39 -12.83 11.04
N THR A 371 6.79 -12.52 12.16
CA THR A 371 5.38 -12.73 12.44
C THR A 371 4.58 -11.44 12.57
N SER A 372 5.29 -10.33 12.78
CA SER A 372 4.69 -9.00 12.93
C SER A 372 5.53 -7.91 12.25
N PRO A 373 4.94 -6.73 11.96
CA PRO A 373 5.69 -5.58 11.44
C PRO A 373 6.85 -5.15 12.35
N ALA A 374 6.76 -5.38 13.66
CA ALA A 374 7.81 -5.04 14.60
C ALA A 374 9.07 -5.87 14.36
N ASP A 375 8.92 -7.14 13.96
CA ASP A 375 10.05 -8.04 13.67
C ASP A 375 10.85 -7.58 12.45
N SER A 376 10.19 -6.96 11.47
CA SER A 376 10.83 -6.46 10.25
C SER A 376 11.70 -5.21 10.48
N ALA A 377 11.53 -4.53 11.61
CA ALA A 377 12.29 -3.32 11.95
C ALA A 377 13.75 -3.61 12.34
N VAL A 378 14.07 -4.84 12.72
CA VAL A 378 15.37 -5.26 13.28
C VAL A 378 16.38 -5.71 12.19
N VAL A 379 16.06 -5.57 10.92
CA VAL A 379 16.89 -6.05 9.81
C VAL A 379 18.17 -5.20 9.65
N ASN A 380 19.30 -5.87 9.36
CA ASN A 380 20.59 -5.22 9.10
C ASN A 380 20.50 -4.19 7.97
N ALA A 381 20.59 -2.90 8.32
CA ALA A 381 20.42 -1.78 7.39
C ALA A 381 21.52 -1.73 6.32
N THR A 382 22.77 -2.09 6.69
CA THR A 382 23.93 -2.10 5.78
C THR A 382 23.76 -3.17 4.70
N ALA A 383 23.41 -4.40 5.09
CA ALA A 383 23.15 -5.49 4.14
C ALA A 383 21.95 -5.19 3.23
N ARG A 384 20.90 -4.55 3.76
CA ARG A 384 19.75 -4.10 2.99
C ARG A 384 20.14 -3.03 1.96
N GLY A 385 20.97 -2.06 2.32
CA GLY A 385 21.50 -1.04 1.42
C GLY A 385 22.33 -1.65 0.28
N LEU A 386 23.23 -2.57 0.63
CA LEU A 386 24.04 -3.29 -0.35
C LEU A 386 23.20 -4.10 -1.34
N PHE A 387 22.16 -4.81 -0.86
CA PHE A 387 21.23 -5.52 -1.73
C PHE A 387 20.50 -4.56 -2.66
N HIS A 388 19.98 -3.45 -2.14
CA HIS A 388 19.27 -2.44 -2.91
C HIS A 388 20.12 -1.88 -4.06
N LEU A 389 21.33 -1.38 -3.76
CA LEU A 389 22.23 -0.85 -4.80
C LEU A 389 22.69 -1.93 -5.77
N GLY A 390 22.94 -3.15 -5.28
CA GLY A 390 23.31 -4.29 -6.11
C GLY A 390 22.21 -4.71 -7.08
N MET A 391 20.94 -4.53 -6.75
CA MET A 391 19.83 -4.74 -7.67
C MET A 391 19.78 -3.64 -8.74
N ILE A 392 19.95 -2.38 -8.35
CA ILE A 392 19.99 -1.24 -9.28
C ILE A 392 21.13 -1.43 -10.30
N GLU A 393 22.34 -1.77 -9.86
CA GLU A 393 23.50 -2.03 -10.74
C GLU A 393 23.21 -3.14 -11.78
N ARG A 394 22.28 -4.05 -11.47
CA ARG A 394 21.87 -5.16 -12.36
C ARG A 394 20.63 -4.87 -13.19
N GLY A 395 20.16 -3.62 -13.18
CA GLY A 395 19.01 -3.20 -13.96
C GLY A 395 17.65 -3.53 -13.35
N TYR A 396 17.58 -3.70 -12.02
CA TYR A 396 16.34 -3.92 -11.29
C TYR A 396 16.07 -2.78 -10.32
N TYR A 397 15.00 -2.04 -10.53
CA TYR A 397 14.58 -0.96 -9.63
C TYR A 397 13.68 -1.54 -8.54
N VAL A 398 14.22 -1.68 -7.32
CA VAL A 398 13.53 -2.18 -6.13
C VAL A 398 13.37 -1.08 -5.10
N ALA A 399 12.37 -1.17 -4.24
CA ALA A 399 12.21 -0.20 -3.17
C ALA A 399 13.36 -0.31 -2.14
N ARG A 400 13.72 0.81 -1.51
CA ARG A 400 14.78 0.89 -0.49
C ARG A 400 14.65 -0.15 0.64
N ARG A 401 13.42 -0.56 0.96
CA ARG A 401 13.14 -1.61 1.97
C ARG A 401 13.20 -3.03 1.40
N ASN A 402 13.63 -3.19 0.16
CA ASN A 402 13.64 -4.45 -0.59
C ASN A 402 12.23 -5.03 -0.83
N MET A 403 11.21 -4.18 -0.80
CA MET A 403 9.89 -4.57 -1.28
C MET A 403 9.92 -4.66 -2.80
N MET A 404 9.37 -5.73 -3.31
CA MET A 404 9.22 -6.03 -4.73
C MET A 404 7.75 -6.27 -5.02
N VAL A 405 7.26 -5.64 -6.08
CA VAL A 405 5.86 -5.71 -6.49
C VAL A 405 5.81 -6.03 -7.98
N LEU A 406 4.96 -6.97 -8.37
CA LEU A 406 4.73 -7.29 -9.79
C LEU A 406 3.64 -6.39 -10.38
N SER A 407 3.73 -6.15 -11.69
CA SER A 407 2.75 -5.38 -12.47
C SER A 407 2.46 -6.08 -13.81
#